data_0c3b811ba179c9ec8953fd31c2152228
#
_entry.id   0c3b811ba179c9ec8953fd31c2152228
#
_cell.length_a   1.000
_cell.length_b   1.000
_cell.length_c   1.000
_cell.angle_alpha   90.00
_cell.angle_beta   90.00
_cell.angle_gamma   90.00
#
_symmetry.space_group_name_H-M   'P 1'
#
loop_
_entity.id
_entity.type
_entity.pdbx_description
1 polymer ?
#
loop_
_entity_poly.entity_id
_entity_poly.type
_entity_poly.pdbx_seq_one_letter_code
_entity_poly.pdbx_strand_id
1 'polypeptide(L)'
;MLSFRDLSIKRKLTISGVATSIVVLLLASITFATYELLTYREATISSLKSTAFVMGTNCTVTLSFEDKNAAELLLGSLSSVPAISAAGVYDVQGKLFSQYLRDNDSALLPPTPQADGHYFANSDLLIFHPIVYDEERLGTIFLRSDTEALNTRLRNGGLLALLVM
;
A
#
# COMPACT_ATOMS: atom_id res chain seq x y z
N MET A 1 5.51 30.99 40.94
CA MET A 1 4.29 30.76 40.15
C MET A 1 3.77 32.10 39.69
N LEU A 2 3.97 32.50 38.45
CA LEU A 2 3.41 33.75 37.90
C LEU A 2 1.91 33.55 37.73
N SER A 3 1.12 34.23 38.55
CA SER A 3 -0.33 34.17 38.48
C SER A 3 -0.81 34.93 37.24
N PHE A 4 -1.69 34.31 36.44
CA PHE A 4 -2.33 34.91 35.25
C PHE A 4 -3.08 36.22 35.57
N ARG A 5 -3.28 36.48 36.88
CA ARG A 5 -4.01 37.63 37.40
C ARG A 5 -3.21 38.94 37.37
N ASP A 6 -1.87 38.87 37.38
CA ASP A 6 -1.00 40.06 37.53
C ASP A 6 -0.41 40.58 36.19
N LEU A 7 -0.84 39.99 35.06
CA LEU A 7 -0.40 40.39 33.72
C LEU A 7 -1.19 41.60 33.19
N SER A 8 -0.50 42.57 32.56
CA SER A 8 -1.16 43.71 31.91
C SER A 8 -2.14 43.24 30.83
N ILE A 9 -3.20 43.98 30.57
CA ILE A 9 -4.26 43.67 29.60
C ILE A 9 -3.68 43.36 28.21
N LYS A 10 -2.67 44.10 27.77
CA LYS A 10 -1.99 43.85 26.49
C LYS A 10 -1.37 42.45 26.44
N ARG A 11 -0.67 42.01 27.50
CA ARG A 11 -0.06 40.65 27.55
C ARG A 11 -1.10 39.55 27.57
N LYS A 12 -2.20 39.74 28.29
CA LYS A 12 -3.32 38.78 28.32
C LYS A 12 -3.91 38.58 26.91
N LEU A 13 -4.12 39.68 26.18
CA LEU A 13 -4.67 39.62 24.82
C LEU A 13 -3.72 38.90 23.86
N THR A 14 -2.42 39.20 23.91
CA THR A 14 -1.41 38.58 23.08
C THR A 14 -1.30 37.07 23.40
N ILE A 15 -1.23 36.69 24.66
CA ILE A 15 -1.13 35.28 25.05
C ILE A 15 -2.39 34.51 24.62
N SER A 16 -3.59 35.09 24.82
CA SER A 16 -4.83 34.45 24.36
C SER A 16 -4.86 34.29 22.85
N GLY A 17 -4.48 35.30 22.07
CA GLY A 17 -4.41 35.22 20.61
C GLY A 17 -3.42 34.16 20.11
N VAL A 18 -2.21 34.13 20.69
CA VAL A 18 -1.20 33.12 20.36
C VAL A 18 -1.67 31.70 20.73
N ALA A 19 -2.25 31.55 21.94
CA ALA A 19 -2.78 30.26 22.38
C ALA A 19 -3.90 29.75 21.47
N THR A 20 -4.82 30.62 21.06
CA THR A 20 -5.89 30.26 20.11
C THR A 20 -5.33 29.87 18.77
N SER A 21 -4.34 30.62 18.23
CA SER A 21 -3.69 30.28 16.96
C SER A 21 -2.98 28.93 17.00
N ILE A 22 -2.29 28.61 18.11
CA ILE A 22 -1.64 27.32 18.29
C ILE A 22 -2.67 26.18 18.31
N VAL A 23 -3.78 26.35 19.03
CA VAL A 23 -4.84 25.33 19.11
C VAL A 23 -5.45 25.08 17.73
N VAL A 24 -5.77 26.16 16.99
CA VAL A 24 -6.33 26.04 15.62
C VAL A 24 -5.35 25.33 14.67
N LEU A 25 -4.05 25.70 14.71
CA LEU A 25 -3.02 25.06 13.93
C LEU A 25 -2.88 23.57 14.24
N LEU A 26 -2.90 23.20 15.52
CA LEU A 26 -2.83 21.79 15.93
C LEU A 26 -4.04 21.00 15.43
N LEU A 27 -5.25 21.55 15.57
CA LEU A 27 -6.46 20.90 15.08
C LEU A 27 -6.43 20.73 13.55
N ALA A 28 -6.03 21.76 12.82
CA ALA A 28 -5.88 21.70 11.37
C ALA A 28 -4.84 20.63 10.96
N SER A 29 -3.69 20.58 11.63
CA SER A 29 -2.64 19.60 11.35
C SER A 29 -3.09 18.17 11.63
N ILE A 30 -3.80 17.93 12.73
CA ILE A 30 -4.35 16.59 13.05
C ILE A 30 -5.37 16.17 12.00
N THR A 31 -6.28 17.07 11.64
CA THR A 31 -7.31 16.78 10.61
C THR A 31 -6.67 16.46 9.27
N PHE A 32 -5.69 17.24 8.83
CA PHE A 32 -4.96 17.02 7.60
C PHE A 32 -4.20 15.69 7.59
N ALA A 33 -3.46 15.41 8.67
CA ALA A 33 -2.73 14.15 8.80
C ALA A 33 -3.65 12.92 8.77
N THR A 34 -4.81 13.01 9.42
CA THR A 34 -5.81 11.93 9.42
C THR A 34 -6.38 11.72 8.02
N TYR A 35 -6.73 12.79 7.33
CA TYR A 35 -7.23 12.74 5.95
C TYR A 35 -6.21 12.12 4.99
N GLU A 36 -4.94 12.54 5.09
CA GLU A 36 -3.86 12.04 4.25
C GLU A 36 -3.63 10.53 4.44
N LEU A 37 -3.63 10.06 5.70
CA LEU A 37 -3.48 8.63 6.01
C LEU A 37 -4.60 7.78 5.44
N LEU A 38 -5.85 8.24 5.50
CA LEU A 38 -7.01 7.50 4.97
C LEU A 38 -6.98 7.45 3.44
N THR A 39 -6.75 8.59 2.80
CA THR A 39 -6.72 8.70 1.33
C THR A 39 -5.56 7.90 0.72
N TYR A 40 -4.40 7.87 1.40
CA TYR A 40 -3.23 7.14 0.93
C TYR A 40 -3.46 5.62 0.87
N ARG A 41 -4.14 5.05 1.86
CA ARG A 41 -4.48 3.62 1.89
C ARG A 41 -5.35 3.21 0.70
N GLU A 42 -6.39 3.99 0.41
CA GLU A 42 -7.30 3.70 -0.72
C GLU A 42 -6.58 3.80 -2.07
N ALA A 43 -5.74 4.81 -2.26
CA ALA A 43 -4.95 4.97 -3.47
C ALA A 43 -3.99 3.79 -3.70
N THR A 44 -3.33 3.31 -2.66
CA THR A 44 -2.43 2.16 -2.72
C THR A 44 -3.17 0.88 -3.09
N ILE A 45 -4.32 0.61 -2.45
CA ILE A 45 -5.16 -0.56 -2.76
C ILE A 45 -5.61 -0.51 -4.24
N SER A 46 -6.09 0.65 -4.70
CA SER A 46 -6.54 0.84 -6.08
C SER A 46 -5.42 0.62 -7.09
N SER A 47 -4.25 1.18 -6.85
CA SER A 47 -3.08 1.01 -7.71
C SER A 47 -2.63 -0.45 -7.82
N LEU A 48 -2.56 -1.16 -6.69
CA LEU A 48 -2.18 -2.57 -6.69
C LEU A 48 -3.25 -3.47 -7.30
N LYS A 49 -4.54 -3.17 -7.12
CA LYS A 49 -5.62 -3.87 -7.83
C LYS A 49 -5.51 -3.70 -9.34
N SER A 50 -5.22 -2.49 -9.81
CA SER A 50 -4.98 -2.23 -11.24
C SER A 50 -3.78 -3.02 -11.76
N THR A 51 -2.69 -3.08 -10.99
CA THR A 51 -1.52 -3.88 -11.33
C THR A 51 -1.85 -5.37 -11.39
N ALA A 52 -2.61 -5.89 -10.41
CA ALA A 52 -3.06 -7.28 -10.40
C ALA A 52 -3.96 -7.59 -11.60
N PHE A 53 -4.88 -6.70 -11.95
CA PHE A 53 -5.73 -6.85 -13.12
C PHE A 53 -4.92 -6.92 -14.42
N VAL A 54 -4.02 -5.97 -14.64
CA VAL A 54 -3.18 -5.92 -15.87
C VAL A 54 -2.28 -7.15 -15.96
N MET A 55 -1.62 -7.52 -14.85
CA MET A 55 -0.77 -8.71 -14.81
C MET A 55 -1.57 -9.99 -14.99
N GLY A 56 -2.73 -10.11 -14.36
CA GLY A 56 -3.65 -11.24 -14.52
C GLY A 56 -4.09 -11.40 -15.98
N THR A 57 -4.47 -10.30 -16.63
CA THR A 57 -4.84 -10.30 -18.05
C THR A 57 -3.68 -10.75 -18.94
N ASN A 58 -2.46 -10.28 -18.67
CA ASN A 58 -1.28 -10.71 -19.44
C ASN A 58 -0.95 -12.19 -19.20
N CYS A 59 -1.20 -12.72 -18.01
CA CYS A 59 -0.99 -14.14 -17.69
C CYS A 59 -2.07 -15.07 -18.27
N THR A 60 -3.17 -14.56 -18.81
CA THR A 60 -4.22 -15.36 -19.44
C THR A 60 -3.66 -16.31 -20.50
N VAL A 61 -2.85 -15.78 -21.41
CA VAL A 61 -2.25 -16.54 -22.50
C VAL A 61 -1.29 -17.60 -21.97
N THR A 62 -0.45 -17.23 -20.98
CA THR A 62 0.53 -18.15 -20.40
C THR A 62 -0.12 -19.30 -19.65
N LEU A 63 -1.24 -19.07 -18.98
CA LEU A 63 -2.04 -20.12 -18.33
C LEU A 63 -2.73 -21.01 -19.35
N SER A 64 -3.31 -20.43 -20.40
CA SER A 64 -4.03 -21.20 -21.44
C SER A 64 -3.10 -22.14 -22.24
N PHE A 65 -1.84 -21.74 -22.42
CA PHE A 65 -0.83 -22.54 -23.13
C PHE A 65 0.13 -23.28 -22.18
N GLU A 66 -0.09 -23.22 -20.89
CA GLU A 66 0.77 -23.82 -19.85
C GLU A 66 2.26 -23.37 -19.95
N ASP A 67 2.50 -22.17 -20.48
CA ASP A 67 3.85 -21.62 -20.66
C ASP A 67 4.36 -20.95 -19.38
N LYS A 68 5.00 -21.74 -18.52
CA LYS A 68 5.59 -21.29 -17.27
C LYS A 68 6.71 -20.29 -17.46
N ASN A 69 7.53 -20.45 -18.50
CA ASN A 69 8.67 -19.57 -18.75
C ASN A 69 8.19 -18.17 -19.13
N ALA A 70 7.16 -18.08 -19.97
CA ALA A 70 6.56 -16.80 -20.30
C ALA A 70 5.90 -16.14 -19.06
N ALA A 71 5.25 -16.94 -18.20
CA ALA A 71 4.67 -16.43 -16.96
C ALA A 71 5.74 -15.90 -15.98
N GLU A 72 6.88 -16.58 -15.85
CA GLU A 72 8.01 -16.11 -15.03
C GLU A 72 8.60 -14.80 -15.55
N LEU A 73 8.75 -14.66 -16.86
CA LEU A 73 9.21 -13.42 -17.48
C LEU A 73 8.24 -12.26 -17.24
N LEU A 74 6.94 -12.49 -17.36
CA LEU A 74 5.90 -11.50 -17.08
C LEU A 74 5.94 -11.07 -15.60
N LEU A 75 5.96 -12.03 -14.67
CA LEU A 75 6.04 -11.72 -13.25
C LEU A 75 7.38 -11.07 -12.89
N GLY A 76 8.48 -11.42 -13.55
CA GLY A 76 9.80 -10.82 -13.38
C GLY A 76 9.82 -9.32 -13.67
N SER A 77 8.93 -8.83 -14.54
CA SER A 77 8.79 -7.38 -14.79
C SER A 77 8.36 -6.58 -13.57
N LEU A 78 7.75 -7.24 -12.56
CA LEU A 78 7.37 -6.63 -11.29
C LEU A 78 8.58 -6.21 -10.45
N SER A 79 9.79 -6.65 -10.78
CA SER A 79 11.04 -6.16 -10.19
C SER A 79 11.21 -4.64 -10.33
N SER A 80 10.61 -4.05 -11.36
CA SER A 80 10.60 -2.60 -11.57
C SER A 80 9.64 -1.84 -10.62
N VAL A 81 8.78 -2.55 -9.87
CA VAL A 81 7.82 -1.99 -8.92
C VAL A 81 8.28 -2.25 -7.49
N PRO A 82 8.99 -1.30 -6.85
CA PRO A 82 9.62 -1.53 -5.53
C PRO A 82 8.64 -1.86 -4.41
N ALA A 83 7.37 -1.52 -4.59
CA ALA A 83 6.33 -1.82 -3.61
C ALA A 83 5.98 -3.32 -3.56
N ILE A 84 6.20 -4.09 -4.63
CA ILE A 84 5.83 -5.49 -4.71
C ILE A 84 6.99 -6.35 -4.20
N SER A 85 6.73 -7.09 -3.12
CA SER A 85 7.70 -8.02 -2.51
C SER A 85 7.57 -9.44 -3.05
N ALA A 86 6.35 -9.86 -3.40
CA ALA A 86 6.09 -11.17 -3.98
C ALA A 86 4.87 -11.13 -4.90
N ALA A 87 4.88 -12.01 -5.91
CA ALA A 87 3.74 -12.26 -6.78
C ALA A 87 3.67 -13.75 -7.11
N GLY A 88 2.45 -14.26 -7.32
CA GLY A 88 2.22 -15.64 -7.70
C GLY A 88 1.00 -15.78 -8.61
N VAL A 89 1.08 -16.68 -9.55
CA VAL A 89 -0.04 -17.08 -10.39
C VAL A 89 -0.40 -18.51 -10.02
N TYR A 90 -1.67 -18.73 -9.72
CA TYR A 90 -2.25 -20.03 -9.36
C TYR A 90 -3.21 -20.47 -10.46
N ASP A 91 -3.22 -21.75 -10.78
CA ASP A 91 -4.19 -22.34 -11.69
C ASP A 91 -5.59 -22.46 -11.06
N VAL A 92 -6.55 -23.01 -11.81
CA VAL A 92 -7.94 -23.20 -11.33
C VAL A 92 -8.04 -24.18 -10.15
N GLN A 93 -7.06 -25.07 -9.99
CA GLN A 93 -6.97 -26.00 -8.87
C GLN A 93 -6.32 -25.38 -7.63
N GLY A 94 -5.87 -24.13 -7.73
CA GLY A 94 -5.18 -23.43 -6.66
C GLY A 94 -3.72 -23.85 -6.49
N LYS A 95 -3.14 -24.52 -7.48
CA LYS A 95 -1.73 -24.88 -7.48
C LYS A 95 -0.90 -23.73 -8.03
N LEU A 96 0.25 -23.47 -7.42
CA LEU A 96 1.18 -22.45 -7.89
C LEU A 96 1.73 -22.82 -9.26
N PHE A 97 1.46 -21.95 -10.22
CA PHE A 97 1.90 -22.09 -11.63
C PHE A 97 3.23 -21.38 -11.87
N SER A 98 3.34 -20.11 -11.43
CA SER A 98 4.54 -19.29 -11.56
C SER A 98 4.63 -18.29 -10.42
N GLN A 99 5.86 -17.79 -10.11
CA GLN A 99 6.11 -16.89 -8.99
C GLN A 99 7.18 -15.86 -9.30
N TYR A 100 7.09 -14.74 -8.58
CA TYR A 100 8.13 -13.73 -8.46
C TYR A 100 8.38 -13.44 -6.97
N LEU A 101 9.64 -13.43 -6.57
CA LEU A 101 10.06 -13.13 -5.21
C LEU A 101 11.24 -12.15 -5.28
N ARG A 102 11.11 -10.99 -4.63
CA ARG A 102 12.17 -9.98 -4.60
C ARG A 102 13.41 -10.47 -3.88
N ASP A 103 13.22 -11.13 -2.73
CA ASP A 103 14.30 -11.56 -1.83
C ASP A 103 14.45 -13.08 -1.76
N ASN A 104 13.92 -13.82 -2.74
CA ASN A 104 13.89 -15.29 -2.77
C ASN A 104 13.27 -15.97 -1.53
N ASP A 105 12.47 -15.25 -0.74
CA ASP A 105 11.77 -15.81 0.41
C ASP A 105 10.41 -16.41 0.01
N SER A 106 10.39 -17.72 -0.17
CA SER A 106 9.19 -18.46 -0.55
C SER A 106 8.08 -18.45 0.54
N ALA A 107 8.42 -18.10 1.79
CA ALA A 107 7.43 -17.96 2.86
C ALA A 107 6.46 -16.78 2.63
N LEU A 108 6.78 -15.89 1.69
CA LEU A 108 5.92 -14.77 1.30
C LEU A 108 4.72 -15.19 0.43
N LEU A 109 4.73 -16.40 -0.13
CA LEU A 109 3.66 -16.93 -0.97
C LEU A 109 2.74 -17.85 -0.18
N PRO A 110 1.43 -17.65 -0.23
CA PRO A 110 0.48 -18.60 0.34
C PRO A 110 0.49 -19.92 -0.44
N PRO A 111 0.40 -21.08 0.25
CA PRO A 111 0.38 -22.40 -0.42
C PRO A 111 -0.82 -22.58 -1.35
N THR A 112 -1.93 -21.89 -1.04
CA THR A 112 -3.16 -21.84 -1.84
C THR A 112 -3.70 -20.42 -1.87
N PRO A 113 -4.33 -19.99 -2.98
CA PRO A 113 -4.92 -18.67 -3.05
C PRO A 113 -6.10 -18.55 -2.09
N GLN A 114 -6.27 -17.38 -1.50
CA GLN A 114 -7.45 -17.03 -0.71
C GLN A 114 -8.58 -16.54 -1.62
N ALA A 115 -9.73 -16.23 -1.02
CA ALA A 115 -10.84 -15.64 -1.77
C ALA A 115 -10.43 -14.32 -2.42
N ASP A 116 -11.06 -14.01 -3.55
CA ASP A 116 -10.76 -12.78 -4.30
C ASP A 116 -10.99 -11.54 -3.43
N GLY A 117 -10.03 -10.62 -3.45
CA GLY A 117 -10.10 -9.42 -2.62
C GLY A 117 -8.74 -8.90 -2.20
N HIS A 118 -8.76 -8.12 -1.11
CA HIS A 118 -7.54 -7.60 -0.50
C HIS A 118 -7.57 -7.86 1.00
N TYR A 119 -6.40 -8.18 1.54
CA TYR A 119 -6.21 -8.53 2.95
C TYR A 119 -4.98 -7.80 3.48
N PHE A 120 -5.03 -7.42 4.75
CA PHE A 120 -3.87 -6.86 5.45
C PHE A 120 -3.31 -7.92 6.39
N ALA A 121 -2.03 -8.25 6.25
CA ALA A 121 -1.32 -9.16 7.13
C ALA A 121 0.04 -8.59 7.49
N ASN A 122 0.31 -8.40 8.79
CA ASN A 122 1.59 -7.90 9.31
C ASN A 122 2.10 -6.61 8.62
N SER A 123 1.22 -5.65 8.40
CA SER A 123 1.48 -4.40 7.67
C SER A 123 1.63 -4.55 6.15
N ASP A 124 1.55 -5.75 5.60
CA ASP A 124 1.55 -5.96 4.15
C ASP A 124 0.13 -5.98 3.58
N LEU A 125 0.02 -5.50 2.36
CA LEU A 125 -1.21 -5.60 1.57
C LEU A 125 -1.10 -6.79 0.63
N LEU A 126 -2.02 -7.74 0.81
CA LEU A 126 -2.17 -8.93 -0.03
C LEU A 126 -3.37 -8.72 -0.96
N ILE A 127 -3.20 -8.99 -2.23
CA ILE A 127 -4.27 -8.92 -3.24
C ILE A 127 -4.39 -10.24 -3.95
N PHE A 128 -5.62 -10.78 -4.02
CA PHE A 128 -6.00 -11.92 -4.84
C PHE A 128 -6.98 -11.44 -5.89
N HIS A 129 -6.63 -11.63 -7.16
CA HIS A 129 -7.48 -11.21 -8.27
C HIS A 129 -7.70 -12.40 -9.22
N PRO A 130 -8.96 -12.69 -9.63
CA PRO A 130 -9.23 -13.76 -10.56
C PRO A 130 -8.66 -13.43 -11.94
N ILE A 131 -8.10 -14.43 -12.59
CA ILE A 131 -7.72 -14.40 -14.01
C ILE A 131 -8.87 -15.04 -14.77
N VAL A 132 -9.57 -14.23 -15.57
CA VAL A 132 -10.75 -14.65 -16.30
C VAL A 132 -10.53 -14.38 -17.78
N TYR A 133 -10.91 -15.35 -18.62
CA TYR A 133 -10.91 -15.23 -20.07
C TYR A 133 -12.20 -15.85 -20.62
N ASP A 134 -12.90 -15.10 -21.45
CA ASP A 134 -14.17 -15.52 -22.09
C ASP A 134 -15.18 -16.06 -21.04
N GLU A 135 -15.35 -15.31 -19.95
CA GLU A 135 -16.20 -15.64 -18.79
C GLU A 135 -15.76 -16.89 -17.99
N GLU A 136 -14.68 -17.57 -18.38
CA GLU A 136 -14.12 -18.70 -17.66
C GLU A 136 -12.96 -18.29 -16.76
N ARG A 137 -12.96 -18.77 -15.51
CA ARG A 137 -11.85 -18.54 -14.57
C ARG A 137 -10.70 -19.49 -14.88
N LEU A 138 -9.56 -18.95 -15.29
CA LEU A 138 -8.33 -19.71 -15.57
C LEU A 138 -7.42 -19.84 -14.36
N GLY A 139 -7.56 -18.96 -13.37
CA GLY A 139 -6.70 -18.99 -12.21
C GLY A 139 -6.86 -17.78 -11.30
N THR A 140 -5.84 -17.54 -10.48
CA THR A 140 -5.77 -16.39 -9.57
C THR A 140 -4.38 -15.81 -9.58
N ILE A 141 -4.27 -14.48 -9.68
CA ILE A 141 -3.02 -13.77 -9.43
C ILE A 141 -3.01 -13.28 -7.99
N PHE A 142 -1.88 -13.47 -7.33
CA PHE A 142 -1.55 -12.97 -6.00
C PHE A 142 -0.47 -11.91 -6.10
N LEU A 143 -0.67 -10.79 -5.41
CA LEU A 143 0.35 -9.76 -5.21
C LEU A 143 0.49 -9.46 -3.72
N ARG A 144 1.73 -9.34 -3.26
CA ARG A 144 2.08 -8.86 -1.92
C ARG A 144 2.86 -7.56 -2.02
N SER A 145 2.38 -6.56 -1.34
CA SER A 145 3.04 -5.26 -1.25
C SER A 145 3.53 -5.02 0.16
N ASP A 146 4.83 -4.72 0.28
CA ASP A 146 5.46 -4.31 1.51
C ASP A 146 5.15 -2.82 1.78
N THR A 147 4.33 -2.58 2.79
CA THR A 147 3.96 -1.22 3.23
C THR A 147 5.01 -0.58 4.14
N GLU A 148 5.95 -1.33 4.71
CA GLU A 148 7.02 -0.77 5.54
C GLU A 148 8.03 0.05 4.72
N ALA A 149 8.37 -0.40 3.53
CA ALA A 149 9.23 0.34 2.60
C ALA A 149 8.61 1.69 2.19
N LEU A 150 7.28 1.73 2.08
CA LEU A 150 6.52 2.95 1.80
C LEU A 150 6.44 3.87 3.02
N ASN A 151 6.21 3.34 4.22
CA ASN A 151 6.17 4.10 5.47
C ASN A 151 7.53 4.75 5.80
N THR A 152 8.62 4.09 5.49
CA THR A 152 9.97 4.63 5.73
C THR A 152 10.26 5.82 4.83
N ARG A 153 9.81 5.81 3.58
CA ARG A 153 9.94 6.94 2.64
C ARG A 153 9.05 8.12 3.05
N LEU A 154 7.84 7.87 3.51
CA LEU A 154 6.92 8.91 4.01
C LEU A 154 7.43 9.56 5.30
N ARG A 155 7.98 8.77 6.22
CA ARG A 155 8.56 9.29 7.46
C ARG A 155 9.76 10.18 7.19
N ASN A 156 10.60 9.84 6.21
CA ASN A 156 11.74 10.66 5.82
C ASN A 156 11.32 11.92 5.03
N GLY A 157 10.28 11.83 4.20
CA GLY A 157 9.72 12.98 3.48
C GLY A 157 8.94 13.94 4.40
N GLY A 158 8.17 13.43 5.35
CA GLY A 158 7.42 14.23 6.33
C GLY A 158 8.32 14.98 7.31
N LEU A 159 9.45 14.38 7.73
CA LEU A 159 10.47 15.04 8.56
C LEU A 159 11.15 16.22 7.82
N LEU A 160 11.38 16.09 6.52
CA LEU A 160 11.94 17.19 5.70
C LEU A 160 10.95 18.34 5.55
N ALA A 161 9.66 18.07 5.40
CA ALA A 161 8.63 19.10 5.32
C ALA A 161 8.48 19.89 6.63
N LEU A 162 8.65 19.21 7.79
CA LEU A 162 8.61 19.83 9.12
C LEU A 162 9.85 20.68 9.42
N LEU A 163 10.97 20.42 8.76
CA LEU A 163 12.25 21.13 8.97
C LEU A 163 12.36 22.41 8.11
N VAL A 164 11.49 22.56 7.10
CA VAL A 164 11.45 23.72 6.18
C VAL A 164 10.39 24.76 6.59
N MET A 165 9.56 24.47 7.59
CA MET A 165 8.59 25.40 8.21
C MET A 165 9.18 26.06 9.47
#